data_cb09d5cf4527f21823c3fde50ff2770e
#
_entry.id   cb09d5cf4527f21823c3fde50ff2770e
#
_cell.length_a   1.000
_cell.length_b   1.000
_cell.length_c   1.000
_cell.angle_alpha   90.00
_cell.angle_beta   90.00
_cell.angle_gamma   90.00
#
_symmetry.space_group_name_H-M   'P 1'
#
loop_
_entity.id
_entity.type
_entity.pdbx_description
1 polymer ?
#
loop_
_entity_poly.entity_id
_entity_poly.type
_entity_poly.pdbx_seq_one_letter_code
_entity_poly.pdbx_strand_id
1 'polypeptide(L)'
;MSRRTDRINEQLREEISTLLTRQIKDPRLNAVISITRVVSSGXLRSARVYISVMGNQETRDAALAGMQSAASYLRRELRNRINMKHTPFLSYQLDDSLEEADQVLRLMNKVKPEDETTEAPNIPGGD
;
A
#
# COMPACT_ATOMS: atom_id res chain seq x y z
N MET A 1 -6.25 -15.41 12.42
CA MET A 1 -7.37 -14.59 11.95
C MET A 1 -8.48 -15.46 11.44
N SER A 2 -9.72 -15.05 11.62
CA SER A 2 -10.82 -15.81 11.10
C SER A 2 -10.99 -15.58 9.61
N ARG A 3 -11.65 -16.53 8.96
CA ARG A 3 -11.97 -16.38 7.56
C ARG A 3 -12.87 -15.17 7.31
N ARG A 4 -13.77 -14.91 8.24
CA ARG A 4 -14.65 -13.74 8.13
C ARG A 4 -13.84 -12.44 8.17
N THR A 5 -12.87 -12.36 9.06
CA THR A 5 -12.03 -11.18 9.16
C THR A 5 -11.22 -11.00 7.88
N ASP A 6 -10.69 -12.08 7.34
CA ASP A 6 -9.92 -12.00 6.09
C ASP A 6 -10.80 -11.50 4.95
N ARG A 7 -12.03 -11.96 4.88
CA ARG A 7 -12.96 -11.52 3.84
C ARG A 7 -13.27 -10.04 3.98
N ILE A 8 -13.47 -9.58 5.20
CA ILE A 8 -13.74 -8.15 5.43
C ILE A 8 -12.52 -7.32 5.06
N ASN A 9 -11.34 -7.78 5.44
CA ASN A 9 -10.11 -7.06 5.09
C ASN A 9 -9.98 -6.90 3.58
N GLU A 10 -10.27 -7.95 2.84
CA GLU A 10 -10.18 -7.89 1.39
C GLU A 10 -11.25 -6.97 0.81
N GLN A 11 -12.45 -7.02 1.35
CA GLN A 11 -13.53 -6.16 0.90
C GLN A 11 -13.18 -4.69 1.15
N LEU A 12 -12.61 -4.39 2.32
CA LEU A 12 -12.16 -3.04 2.62
C LEU A 12 -11.09 -2.60 1.62
N ARG A 13 -10.14 -3.48 1.34
CA ARG A 13 -9.07 -3.14 0.40
C ARG A 13 -9.65 -2.78 -0.97
N GLU A 14 -10.58 -3.57 -1.45
CA GLU A 14 -11.17 -3.33 -2.76
C GLU A 14 -11.97 -2.03 -2.80
N GLU A 15 -12.74 -1.76 -1.77
CA GLU A 15 -13.55 -0.55 -1.76
C GLU A 15 -12.69 0.70 -1.63
N ILE A 16 -11.68 0.66 -0.78
CA ILE A 16 -10.79 1.82 -0.64
C ILE A 16 -10.05 2.07 -1.95
N SER A 17 -9.60 1.01 -2.62
CA SER A 17 -8.93 1.16 -3.90
C SER A 17 -9.85 1.83 -4.93
N THR A 18 -11.09 1.42 -4.96
CA THR A 18 -12.06 2.00 -5.90
C THR A 18 -12.30 3.48 -5.59
N LEU A 19 -12.49 3.79 -4.32
CA LEU A 19 -12.72 5.18 -3.93
C LEU A 19 -11.52 6.06 -4.26
N LEU A 20 -10.33 5.55 -4.00
CA LEU A 20 -9.11 6.30 -4.29
C LEU A 20 -9.01 6.62 -5.78
N THR A 21 -9.31 5.64 -6.63
CA THR A 21 -9.20 5.82 -8.06
C THR A 21 -10.25 6.79 -8.61
N ARG A 22 -11.47 6.73 -8.08
CA ARG A 22 -12.60 7.39 -8.72
C ARG A 22 -13.01 8.70 -8.10
N GLN A 23 -12.81 8.91 -6.79
CA GLN A 23 -13.49 10.00 -6.13
C GLN A 23 -12.59 10.99 -5.41
N ILE A 24 -11.35 10.65 -5.15
CA ILE A 24 -10.49 11.55 -4.38
C ILE A 24 -9.72 12.44 -5.34
N LYS A 25 -9.77 13.76 -5.08
CA LYS A 25 -9.19 14.77 -5.94
C LYS A 25 -8.07 15.53 -5.26
N ASP A 26 -7.35 14.90 -4.36
CA ASP A 26 -6.24 15.54 -3.67
C ASP A 26 -4.99 15.44 -4.53
N PRO A 27 -4.33 16.59 -4.88
CA PRO A 27 -3.15 16.52 -5.74
C PRO A 27 -2.02 15.67 -5.17
N ARG A 28 -1.96 15.50 -3.84
CA ARG A 28 -0.94 14.64 -3.24
C ARG A 28 -1.13 13.19 -3.62
N LEU A 29 -2.30 12.82 -4.13
CA LEU A 29 -2.63 11.45 -4.49
C LEU A 29 -2.56 11.22 -5.99
N ASN A 30 -1.88 12.11 -6.73
CA ASN A 30 -1.64 11.90 -8.15
C ASN A 30 -0.59 10.84 -8.43
N ALA A 31 0.21 10.50 -7.44
CA ALA A 31 1.20 9.45 -7.59
C ALA A 31 0.53 8.10 -7.80
N VAL A 32 1.28 7.14 -8.31
CA VAL A 32 0.76 5.78 -8.45
C VAL A 32 0.72 5.14 -7.07
N ILE A 33 -0.48 4.89 -6.59
CA ILE A 33 -0.71 4.37 -5.25
C ILE A 33 -1.50 3.08 -5.35
N SER A 34 -1.04 2.05 -4.63
CA SER A 34 -1.75 0.78 -4.51
C SER A 34 -2.06 0.51 -3.05
N ILE A 35 -3.25 0.01 -2.79
CA ILE A 35 -3.58 -0.51 -1.46
C ILE A 35 -3.13 -1.96 -1.43
N THR A 36 -2.10 -2.26 -0.66
CA THR A 36 -1.52 -3.60 -0.69
C THR A 36 -2.22 -4.56 0.25
N ARG A 37 -2.66 -4.08 1.41
CA ARG A 37 -3.44 -4.93 2.31
C ARG A 37 -4.12 -4.07 3.36
N VAL A 38 -5.10 -4.66 4.01
CA VAL A 38 -5.80 -4.04 5.11
C VAL A 38 -5.84 -5.04 6.26
N VAL A 39 -5.53 -4.59 7.46
CA VAL A 39 -5.55 -5.43 8.64
C VAL A 39 -6.47 -4.77 9.67
N SER A 40 -7.63 -5.38 9.91
CA SER A 40 -8.59 -4.85 10.86
C SER A 40 -8.32 -5.40 12.26
N SER A 41 -8.71 -4.63 13.27
CA SER A 41 -8.65 -5.08 14.66
C SER A 41 -9.75 -6.12 14.91
N GLY A 42 -9.60 -6.80 16.04
CA GLY A 42 -10.61 -7.80 16.42
C GLY A 42 -12.03 -7.26 16.35
N UNK A 43 -12.16 -6.11 16.60
CA UNK A 43 -13.17 -5.71 16.68
C UNK A 43 -13.58 -5.08 15.76
N LEU A 44 -13.04 -5.08 14.92
CA LEU A 44 -13.32 -4.37 13.68
C LEU A 44 -13.57 -2.89 13.89
N ARG A 45 -13.04 -2.34 14.96
CA ARG A 45 -13.24 -0.92 15.22
C ARG A 45 -12.22 -0.06 14.54
N SER A 46 -11.07 -0.62 14.21
CA SER A 46 -10.04 0.11 13.47
C SER A 46 -9.45 -0.80 12.41
N ALA A 47 -8.86 -0.20 11.39
CA ALA A 47 -8.21 -0.94 10.33
C ALA A 47 -6.97 -0.19 9.90
N ARG A 48 -5.89 -0.93 9.74
CA ARG A 48 -4.64 -0.37 9.22
C ARG A 48 -4.56 -0.67 7.74
N VAL A 49 -4.38 0.39 6.97
CA VAL A 49 -4.35 0.30 5.51
C VAL A 49 -2.92 0.50 5.06
N TYR A 50 -2.36 -0.51 4.40
CA TYR A 50 -0.99 -0.44 3.89
C TYR A 50 -1.03 -0.01 2.45
N ILE A 51 -0.19 0.97 2.12
CA ILE A 51 -0.14 1.51 0.77
C ILE A 51 1.27 1.42 0.23
N SER A 52 1.36 1.18 -1.06
CA SER A 52 2.61 1.21 -1.82
C SER A 52 2.55 2.40 -2.76
N VAL A 53 3.59 3.21 -2.78
CA VAL A 53 3.63 4.44 -3.57
C VAL A 53 4.90 4.45 -4.38
N MET A 54 4.77 4.63 -5.70
CA MET A 54 5.93 4.76 -6.56
C MET A 54 6.45 6.19 -6.50
N GLY A 55 7.76 6.31 -6.37
CA GLY A 55 8.39 7.60 -6.36
C GLY A 55 9.43 7.71 -5.26
N ASN A 56 9.98 8.90 -5.11
CA ASN A 56 10.98 9.14 -4.09
C ASN A 56 10.30 9.31 -2.73
N GLN A 57 11.11 9.51 -1.70
CA GLN A 57 10.57 9.59 -0.34
C GLN A 57 9.62 10.77 -0.18
N GLU A 58 9.93 11.89 -0.83
CA GLU A 58 9.05 13.05 -0.73
C GLU A 58 7.69 12.75 -1.32
N THR A 59 7.63 12.08 -2.47
CA THR A 59 6.39 11.67 -3.09
C THR A 59 5.62 10.71 -2.18
N ARG A 60 6.33 9.77 -1.59
CA ARG A 60 5.71 8.77 -0.73
C ARG A 60 5.14 9.41 0.53
N ASP A 61 5.88 10.33 1.12
CA ASP A 61 5.39 11.03 2.32
C ASP A 61 4.18 11.89 2.01
N ALA A 62 4.18 12.55 0.87
CA ALA A 62 3.04 13.37 0.46
C ALA A 62 1.80 12.50 0.24
N ALA A 63 1.98 11.35 -0.39
CA ALA A 63 0.85 10.44 -0.62
C ALA A 63 0.28 9.95 0.71
N LEU A 64 1.14 9.60 1.65
CA LEU A 64 0.66 9.17 2.95
C LEU A 64 -0.12 10.27 3.65
N ALA A 65 0.39 11.49 3.61
CA ALA A 65 -0.33 12.62 4.21
C ALA A 65 -1.67 12.84 3.54
N GLY A 66 -1.72 12.69 2.21
CA GLY A 66 -2.98 12.82 1.50
C GLY A 66 -4.00 11.76 1.90
N MET A 67 -3.53 10.51 2.06
CA MET A 67 -4.43 9.44 2.50
C MET A 67 -4.95 9.72 3.91
N GLN A 68 -4.08 10.20 4.78
CA GLN A 68 -4.50 10.52 6.14
C GLN A 68 -5.51 11.66 6.16
N SER A 69 -5.34 12.65 5.29
CA SER A 69 -6.30 13.73 5.18
C SER A 69 -7.65 13.22 4.67
N ALA A 70 -7.64 12.19 3.84
CA ALA A 70 -8.87 11.65 3.27
C ALA A 70 -9.53 10.61 4.16
N ALA A 71 -8.97 10.31 5.33
CA ALA A 71 -9.44 9.17 6.12
C ALA A 71 -10.91 9.29 6.51
N SER A 72 -11.33 10.47 6.94
CA SER A 72 -12.73 10.65 7.35
C SER A 72 -13.68 10.49 6.17
N TYR A 73 -13.30 11.02 5.02
CA TYR A 73 -14.11 10.87 3.82
C TYR A 73 -14.21 9.41 3.42
N LEU A 74 -13.10 8.70 3.43
CA LEU A 74 -13.10 7.30 3.06
C LEU A 74 -13.96 6.48 4.03
N ARG A 75 -13.85 6.78 5.32
CA ARG A 75 -14.65 6.06 6.30
C ARG A 75 -16.13 6.29 6.07
N ARG A 76 -16.52 7.52 5.77
CA ARG A 76 -17.92 7.83 5.51
C ARG A 76 -18.42 7.10 4.27
N GLU A 77 -17.62 7.06 3.22
CA GLU A 77 -18.01 6.35 2.01
C GLU A 77 -18.09 4.85 2.24
N LEU A 78 -17.18 4.30 3.04
CA LEU A 78 -17.23 2.88 3.36
C LEU A 78 -18.52 2.53 4.10
N ARG A 79 -18.98 3.42 4.97
CA ARG A 79 -20.23 3.18 5.69
C ARG A 79 -21.38 2.96 4.72
N ASN A 80 -21.36 3.67 3.62
CA ASN A 80 -22.41 3.55 2.63
C ASN A 80 -22.26 2.34 1.73
N ARG A 81 -21.07 1.78 1.60
CA ARG A 81 -20.77 0.75 0.62
C ARG A 81 -20.67 -0.64 1.21
N ILE A 82 -20.32 -0.75 2.48
CA ILE A 82 -20.15 -2.04 3.12
C ILE A 82 -21.08 -2.12 4.31
N ASN A 83 -21.85 -3.20 4.34
CA ASN A 83 -22.82 -3.41 5.42
C ASN A 83 -22.07 -4.00 6.62
N MET A 84 -21.63 -3.15 7.52
CA MET A 84 -20.93 -3.55 8.73
C MET A 84 -21.62 -2.94 9.93
N LYS A 85 -21.53 -3.64 11.05
CA LYS A 85 -22.08 -3.10 12.29
C LYS A 85 -21.38 -1.79 12.68
N HIS A 86 -20.07 -1.77 12.55
CA HIS A 86 -19.28 -0.57 12.81
C HIS A 86 -18.33 -0.38 11.65
N THR A 87 -18.24 0.86 11.16
CA THR A 87 -17.26 1.17 10.14
C THR A 87 -15.95 1.52 10.85
N PRO A 88 -14.87 0.82 10.52
CA PRO A 88 -13.63 1.02 11.27
C PRO A 88 -13.02 2.39 11.02
N PHE A 89 -12.33 2.91 12.02
CA PHE A 89 -11.44 4.04 11.82
C PHE A 89 -10.22 3.56 11.03
N LEU A 90 -9.79 4.37 10.09
CA LEU A 90 -8.70 3.99 9.18
C LEU A 90 -7.42 4.71 9.56
N SER A 91 -6.33 3.96 9.60
CA SER A 91 -4.99 4.53 9.69
C SER A 91 -4.19 4.01 8.50
N TYR A 92 -3.17 4.75 8.11
CA TYR A 92 -2.43 4.44 6.88
C TYR A 92 -0.95 4.31 7.18
N GLN A 93 -0.32 3.40 6.47
CA GLN A 93 1.09 3.13 6.66
C GLN A 93 1.69 2.71 5.32
N LEU A 94 2.89 3.19 5.04
CA LEU A 94 3.59 2.76 3.84
C LEU A 94 3.99 1.30 3.98
N ASP A 95 3.80 0.57 2.90
CA ASP A 95 4.21 -0.83 2.84
C ASP A 95 5.52 -0.90 2.07
N ASP A 96 6.60 -1.14 2.79
CA ASP A 96 7.93 -1.17 2.20
C ASP A 96 8.37 -2.58 1.83
N SER A 97 7.49 -3.56 1.88
CA SER A 97 7.88 -4.94 1.66
C SER A 97 8.50 -5.15 0.28
N LEU A 98 7.96 -4.50 -0.76
CA LEU A 98 8.53 -4.64 -2.09
C LEU A 98 9.91 -4.02 -2.19
N GLU A 99 10.13 -2.89 -1.55
CA GLU A 99 11.45 -2.28 -1.53
C GLU A 99 12.44 -3.12 -0.75
N GLU A 100 12.00 -3.68 0.35
CA GLU A 100 12.86 -4.56 1.14
C GLU A 100 13.26 -5.78 0.34
N ALA A 101 12.32 -6.38 -0.39
CA ALA A 101 12.63 -7.52 -1.23
C ALA A 101 13.63 -7.14 -2.32
N ASP A 102 13.46 -5.98 -2.92
CA ASP A 102 14.38 -5.52 -3.95
C ASP A 102 15.78 -5.33 -3.39
N GLN A 103 15.90 -4.78 -2.19
CA GLN A 103 17.20 -4.61 -1.56
C GLN A 103 17.86 -5.94 -1.29
N VAL A 104 17.08 -6.91 -0.83
CA VAL A 104 17.63 -8.24 -0.58
C VAL A 104 18.14 -8.85 -1.88
N LEU A 105 17.37 -8.72 -2.95
CA LEU A 105 17.81 -9.25 -4.25
C LEU A 105 19.09 -8.58 -4.72
N ARG A 106 19.22 -7.28 -4.52
CA ARG A 106 20.44 -6.58 -4.91
C ARG A 106 21.63 -7.08 -4.12
N LEU A 107 21.47 -7.29 -2.83
CA LEU A 107 22.55 -7.83 -2.02
C LEU A 107 22.94 -9.23 -2.45
N MET A 108 21.97 -10.06 -2.78
CA MET A 108 22.25 -11.40 -3.25
C MET A 108 23.04 -11.36 -4.54
N ASN A 109 22.71 -10.46 -5.45
CA ASN A 109 23.42 -10.33 -6.70
C ASN A 109 24.86 -9.84 -6.48
N LYS A 110 25.07 -8.99 -5.50
CA LYS A 110 26.43 -8.50 -5.21
C LYS A 110 27.33 -9.60 -4.74
N VAL A 111 26.82 -10.58 -4.02
CA VAL A 111 27.67 -11.63 -3.48
C VAL A 111 27.88 -12.78 -4.46
N LYS A 112 27.21 -12.79 -5.59
CA LYS A 112 27.44 -13.81 -6.59
C LYS A 112 28.80 -13.62 -7.24
N PRO A 113 29.60 -14.66 -7.33
CA PRO A 113 30.96 -14.49 -7.84
C PRO A 113 31.04 -14.15 -9.31
N GLU A 114 30.09 -14.55 -10.08
CA GLU A 114 30.18 -14.33 -11.50
C GLU A 114 29.71 -13.00 -11.92
N ASP A 115 29.43 -12.38 -11.37
CA ASP A 115 28.84 -11.36 -11.93
C ASP A 115 29.63 -10.31 -12.34
N GLU A 116 30.09 -10.76 -12.32
CA GLU A 116 30.63 -10.30 -12.59
C GLU A 116 30.70 -9.96 -13.62
N THR A 117 30.41 -9.89 -13.86
CA THR A 117 30.29 -9.63 -14.71
C THR A 117 29.87 -9.03 -15.18
N THR A 118 29.92 -8.82 -15.02
CA THR A 118 29.38 -8.34 -15.44
C THR A 118 29.08 -7.77 -15.84
N GLU A 119 29.08 -7.38 -15.86
CA GLU A 119 28.62 -6.89 -16.16
C GLU A 119 28.19 -6.66 -16.72
N ALA A 120 28.41 -6.62 -16.73
CA ALA A 120 27.86 -6.42 -17.11
C ALA A 120 27.37 -6.18 -17.59
N PRO A 121 27.41 -6.06 -17.68
CA PRO A 121 26.82 -5.80 -17.97
C PRO A 121 26.15 -5.63 -18.30
N ASN A 122 26.02 -5.37 -18.23
CA ASN A 122 25.35 -5.40 -18.26
C ASN A 122 24.60 -5.51 -18.43
N ILE A 123 24.48 -5.36 -18.32
CA ILE A 123 23.72 -5.50 -18.20
C ILE A 123 23.09 -5.28 -18.36
N PRO A 124 23.16 -5.11 -18.37
CA PRO A 124 22.58 -4.90 -18.18
C PRO A 124 22.15 -4.88 -17.99
N GLY A 125 22.28 -4.86 -17.78
CA GLY A 125 22.09 -4.93 -17.35
C GLY A 125 22.31 -4.97 -17.11
N GLY A 126 22.49 -4.77 -16.98
CA GLY A 126 22.76 -4.75 -16.65
C GLY A 126 23.17 -4.70 -16.56
N ASP A 127 23.51 -4.19 -16.46
CA ASP A 127 23.80 -4.12 -16.29
C ASP A 127 23.53 -4.04 -16.36
#